data_be7671e7a142968fecc19687eae92ee8
#
_entry.id   be7671e7a142968fecc19687eae92ee8
#
_cell.length_a   1.000
_cell.length_b   1.000
_cell.length_c   1.000
_cell.angle_alpha   90.00
_cell.angle_beta   90.00
_cell.angle_gamma   90.00
#
_symmetry.space_group_name_H-M   'P 1'
#
loop_
_entity.id
_entity.type
_entity.pdbx_description
1 polymer ?
#
loop_
_entity_poly.entity_id
_entity_poly.type
_entity_poly.pdbx_seq_one_letter_code
_entity_poly.pdbx_strand_id
1 'polypeptide(L)'
;MAGDVMVCPRAHHGARIVRDGIQRSGGRSKQRWRCTLQDGSFHRFLGVVSRTRAVDQTCSECENHIAPHEGPAAPAEFEYLIREIANALIEVGHGATYTDVAKRVRMRANVGKTASIRGVSKGQTVADWMTDFVPIVAASHQEAEWPAVLVLDSINFRWTDKDGKNHMLYSVLAAYGYDELGKNGRLVKVDANPSGGTEGWTEFLRSKPGQPLSIVADQDEAIRRGVANTWGADAAGELIHQCEHHLRQNAIAAMNRDRLVSRDPIPQLFKDALQTEAGWDAFEVAVLDRPKLLNIRKWVLRWGPRLRVQASRRAGRPPVYANGAVEAALAQVRNLMEPRLYSYKNRARTNRMLELVRLSMLRADDSVTYTAAIRAQLVSHDGRLQRGYRDVYDKHGKDPFESKYSLWSTATQKKMAETKRRRAEHRVMREKLAAEAADA
;
A
#
# COMPACT_ATOMS: atom_id res chain seq x y z
N MET A 1 -16.66 -49.25 -9.10
CA MET A 1 -17.40 -48.07 -8.61
C MET A 1 -16.40 -47.24 -7.83
N ALA A 2 -16.01 -46.09 -8.35
CA ALA A 2 -15.14 -45.17 -7.63
C ALA A 2 -15.95 -44.60 -6.47
N GLY A 3 -15.59 -44.93 -5.24
CA GLY A 3 -16.23 -44.40 -4.04
C GLY A 3 -15.95 -42.90 -3.93
N ASP A 4 -16.99 -42.12 -3.57
CA ASP A 4 -16.81 -40.74 -3.22
C ASP A 4 -15.85 -40.62 -2.03
N VAL A 5 -14.68 -40.07 -2.25
CA VAL A 5 -13.69 -39.86 -1.17
C VAL A 5 -13.89 -38.44 -0.63
N MET A 6 -14.13 -38.39 0.68
CA MET A 6 -14.24 -37.12 1.37
C MET A 6 -12.86 -36.55 1.71
N VAL A 7 -12.56 -35.39 1.22
CA VAL A 7 -11.28 -34.71 1.45
C VAL A 7 -11.49 -33.51 2.39
N CYS A 8 -10.54 -33.31 3.31
CA CYS A 8 -10.56 -32.16 4.20
C CYS A 8 -10.31 -30.87 3.39
N PRO A 9 -11.18 -29.88 3.49
CA PRO A 9 -11.00 -28.60 2.78
C PRO A 9 -9.77 -27.80 3.22
N ARG A 10 -9.10 -28.23 4.28
CA ARG A 10 -7.83 -27.67 4.76
C ARG A 10 -6.63 -28.52 4.35
N ALA A 11 -6.82 -29.50 3.47
CA ALA A 11 -5.78 -30.38 2.96
C ALA A 11 -4.91 -31.03 4.05
N HIS A 12 -5.51 -31.45 5.20
CA HIS A 12 -4.78 -32.11 6.27
C HIS A 12 -4.34 -33.51 5.82
N HIS A 13 -3.05 -33.73 5.87
CA HIS A 13 -2.46 -35.03 5.56
C HIS A 13 -2.64 -36.00 6.73
N GLY A 14 -2.94 -37.27 6.43
CA GLY A 14 -3.08 -38.34 7.45
C GLY A 14 -4.22 -38.14 8.44
N ALA A 15 -5.08 -37.12 8.26
CA ALA A 15 -6.18 -36.86 9.16
C ALA A 15 -7.35 -37.82 8.94
N ARG A 16 -7.92 -38.32 10.05
CA ARG A 16 -9.12 -39.16 10.00
C ARG A 16 -10.36 -38.30 9.75
N ILE A 17 -11.08 -38.53 8.65
CA ILE A 17 -12.31 -37.86 8.32
C ILE A 17 -13.50 -38.76 8.61
N VAL A 18 -14.40 -38.32 9.48
CA VAL A 18 -15.59 -39.07 9.88
C VAL A 18 -16.85 -38.21 9.76
N ARG A 19 -17.99 -38.85 9.54
CA ARG A 19 -19.28 -38.19 9.59
C ARG A 19 -19.54 -37.66 11.00
N ASP A 20 -19.94 -36.38 11.14
CA ASP A 20 -20.18 -35.73 12.43
C ASP A 20 -21.57 -35.07 12.48
N GLY A 21 -22.56 -35.82 12.08
CA GLY A 21 -23.96 -35.42 12.13
C GLY A 21 -24.42 -34.55 10.92
N ILE A 22 -25.62 -34.05 11.03
CA ILE A 22 -26.28 -33.26 9.98
C ILE A 22 -26.53 -31.85 10.52
N GLN A 23 -26.09 -30.87 9.77
CA GLN A 23 -26.44 -29.47 10.06
C GLN A 23 -27.70 -29.08 9.29
N ARG A 24 -28.71 -28.61 10.01
CA ARG A 24 -29.96 -28.10 9.45
C ARG A 24 -29.95 -26.57 9.52
N SER A 25 -30.14 -25.91 8.39
CA SER A 25 -30.21 -24.46 8.29
C SER A 25 -31.07 -24.05 7.10
N GLY A 26 -32.04 -23.19 7.30
CA GLY A 26 -32.88 -22.65 6.24
C GLY A 26 -33.65 -23.69 5.44
N GLY A 27 -34.17 -24.75 6.08
CA GLY A 27 -34.93 -25.84 5.43
C GLY A 27 -34.08 -26.85 4.65
N ARG A 28 -32.76 -26.75 4.72
CA ARG A 28 -31.82 -27.67 4.05
C ARG A 28 -30.98 -28.38 5.10
N SER A 29 -30.75 -29.67 4.87
CA SER A 29 -29.84 -30.50 5.68
C SER A 29 -28.54 -30.74 4.90
N LYS A 30 -27.40 -30.56 5.56
CA LYS A 30 -26.08 -30.86 5.00
C LYS A 30 -25.32 -31.79 5.94
N GLN A 31 -24.64 -32.76 5.37
CA GLN A 31 -23.76 -33.65 6.10
C GLN A 31 -22.59 -32.83 6.68
N ARG A 32 -22.40 -32.88 7.97
CA ARG A 32 -21.23 -32.34 8.66
C ARG A 32 -20.18 -33.44 8.82
N TRP A 33 -18.94 -33.07 8.60
CA TRP A 33 -17.78 -33.96 8.72
C TRP A 33 -16.83 -33.42 9.79
N ARG A 34 -16.09 -34.29 10.41
CA ARG A 34 -15.03 -33.98 11.35
C ARG A 34 -13.71 -34.53 10.81
N CYS A 35 -12.74 -33.66 10.66
CA CYS A 35 -11.35 -34.00 10.36
C CYS A 35 -10.58 -33.97 11.68
N THR A 36 -10.04 -35.12 12.10
CA THR A 36 -9.25 -35.25 13.33
C THR A 36 -7.79 -35.45 12.95
N LEU A 37 -6.92 -34.62 13.50
CA LEU A 37 -5.48 -34.68 13.30
C LEU A 37 -4.84 -35.72 14.20
N GLN A 38 -3.57 -36.07 13.95
CA GLN A 38 -2.82 -37.04 14.75
C GLN A 38 -2.61 -36.57 16.20
N ASP A 39 -2.56 -35.25 16.45
CA ASP A 39 -2.47 -34.66 17.78
C ASP A 39 -3.80 -34.67 18.57
N GLY A 40 -4.84 -35.29 18.03
CA GLY A 40 -6.16 -35.33 18.60
C GLY A 40 -7.00 -34.06 18.41
N SER A 41 -6.42 -32.98 17.87
CA SER A 41 -7.17 -31.79 17.51
C SER A 41 -8.13 -32.06 16.35
N PHE A 42 -9.23 -31.34 16.26
CA PHE A 42 -10.19 -31.54 15.17
C PHE A 42 -10.82 -30.25 14.70
N HIS A 43 -11.30 -30.26 13.48
CA HIS A 43 -12.20 -29.22 12.98
C HIS A 43 -13.40 -29.86 12.26
N ARG A 44 -14.48 -29.10 12.16
CA ARG A 44 -15.70 -29.52 11.49
C ARG A 44 -15.88 -28.74 10.19
N PHE A 45 -16.39 -29.40 9.17
CA PHE A 45 -16.71 -28.78 7.90
C PHE A 45 -17.99 -29.36 7.30
N LEU A 46 -18.64 -28.61 6.44
CA LEU A 46 -19.77 -29.10 5.69
C LEU A 46 -19.24 -29.78 4.43
N GLY A 47 -19.60 -31.03 4.25
CA GLY A 47 -19.00 -31.86 3.23
C GLY A 47 -19.26 -31.37 1.84
N VAL A 48 -18.17 -31.33 1.11
CA VAL A 48 -18.14 -31.30 -0.33
C VAL A 48 -17.65 -32.67 -0.76
N VAL A 49 -18.44 -33.37 -1.53
CA VAL A 49 -18.01 -34.61 -2.15
C VAL A 49 -17.12 -34.23 -3.32
N SER A 50 -15.83 -34.40 -3.17
CA SER A 50 -14.91 -34.33 -4.29
C SER A 50 -15.10 -35.62 -5.10
N ARG A 51 -15.60 -35.50 -6.31
CA ARG A 51 -15.48 -36.58 -7.29
C ARG A 51 -14.05 -36.59 -7.82
N THR A 52 -13.13 -37.07 -7.02
CA THR A 52 -11.79 -37.36 -7.49
C THR A 52 -11.87 -38.49 -8.49
N ARG A 53 -11.31 -38.29 -9.67
CA ARG A 53 -10.96 -39.41 -10.56
C ARG A 53 -10.23 -40.48 -9.74
N ALA A 54 -10.52 -41.73 -9.99
CA ALA A 54 -9.91 -42.88 -9.34
C ALA A 54 -8.42 -42.61 -9.14
N VAL A 55 -8.01 -42.55 -7.92
CA VAL A 55 -6.65 -42.21 -7.59
C VAL A 55 -5.99 -43.44 -7.07
N ASP A 56 -5.18 -44.01 -7.93
CA ASP A 56 -4.19 -45.03 -7.55
C ASP A 56 -2.90 -44.41 -6.96
N GLN A 57 -2.99 -43.23 -6.38
CA GLN A 57 -1.83 -42.53 -5.83
C GLN A 57 -1.96 -42.35 -4.33
N THR A 58 -1.46 -43.34 -3.62
CA THR A 58 -1.09 -43.19 -2.20
C THR A 58 0.14 -42.30 -2.10
N CYS A 59 0.10 -41.34 -1.20
CA CYS A 59 1.27 -40.54 -0.88
C CYS A 59 2.32 -41.39 -0.19
N SER A 60 3.54 -41.43 -0.72
CA SER A 60 4.66 -42.18 -0.15
C SER A 60 5.07 -41.75 1.25
N GLU A 61 4.67 -40.53 1.68
CA GLU A 61 5.01 -39.98 3.00
C GLU A 61 3.94 -40.22 4.06
N CYS A 62 2.69 -40.33 3.68
CA CYS A 62 1.60 -40.51 4.64
C CYS A 62 0.61 -41.63 4.35
N GLU A 63 0.83 -42.41 3.31
CA GLU A 63 0.05 -43.59 2.85
C GLU A 63 -1.48 -43.38 2.67
N ASN A 64 -2.01 -42.31 3.19
CA ASN A 64 -3.44 -41.97 3.18
C ASN A 64 -3.77 -40.70 2.36
N HIS A 65 -2.79 -40.16 1.67
CA HIS A 65 -2.97 -38.94 0.89
C HIS A 65 -3.43 -39.25 -0.52
N ILE A 66 -4.50 -38.67 -0.95
CA ILE A 66 -5.14 -38.93 -2.23
C ILE A 66 -4.71 -37.91 -3.32
N ALA A 67 -3.79 -37.04 -3.03
CA ALA A 67 -3.31 -36.01 -3.97
C ALA A 67 -1.78 -35.99 -4.01
N PRO A 68 -1.16 -35.69 -5.17
CA PRO A 68 0.28 -35.60 -5.26
C PRO A 68 0.81 -34.45 -4.36
N HIS A 69 1.92 -34.70 -3.67
CA HIS A 69 2.61 -33.71 -2.83
C HIS A 69 3.17 -32.52 -3.60
N GLU A 70 3.39 -32.67 -4.90
CA GLU A 70 3.76 -31.57 -5.78
C GLU A 70 2.56 -30.67 -6.07
N GLY A 71 2.18 -29.94 -5.06
CA GLY A 71 1.05 -29.04 -5.03
C GLY A 71 -0.26 -29.80 -4.70
N PRO A 72 -0.89 -29.46 -3.58
CA PRO A 72 -2.12 -30.10 -3.18
C PRO A 72 -3.16 -29.87 -4.26
N ALA A 73 -3.72 -30.96 -4.77
CA ALA A 73 -5.00 -30.88 -5.43
C ALA A 73 -6.03 -30.52 -4.35
N ALA A 74 -6.19 -29.25 -4.10
CA ALA A 74 -7.32 -28.80 -3.32
C ALA A 74 -8.60 -29.28 -4.01
N PRO A 75 -9.66 -29.64 -3.26
CA PRO A 75 -10.96 -29.92 -3.87
C PRO A 75 -11.32 -28.79 -4.85
N ALA A 76 -11.90 -29.12 -5.99
CA ALA A 76 -12.16 -28.13 -7.06
C ALA A 76 -12.88 -26.87 -6.57
N GLU A 77 -13.72 -27.00 -5.53
CA GLU A 77 -14.37 -25.84 -4.88
C GLU A 77 -13.39 -25.01 -4.03
N PHE A 78 -12.38 -25.62 -3.44
CA PHE A 78 -11.36 -24.92 -2.67
C PHE A 78 -10.39 -24.20 -3.59
N GLU A 79 -9.99 -24.80 -4.71
CA GLU A 79 -9.24 -24.14 -5.78
C GLU A 79 -9.99 -22.97 -6.37
N TYR A 80 -11.28 -23.12 -6.58
CA TYR A 80 -12.13 -22.03 -7.01
C TYR A 80 -12.13 -20.88 -5.98
N LEU A 81 -12.24 -21.19 -4.68
CA LEU A 81 -12.21 -20.19 -3.62
C LEU A 81 -10.85 -19.47 -3.56
N ILE A 82 -9.73 -20.18 -3.66
CA ILE A 82 -8.39 -19.56 -3.69
C ILE A 82 -8.27 -18.60 -4.87
N ARG A 83 -8.74 -19.01 -6.05
CA ARG A 83 -8.74 -18.16 -7.24
C ARG A 83 -9.64 -16.93 -7.09
N GLU A 84 -10.81 -17.08 -6.47
CA GLU A 84 -11.69 -15.94 -6.18
C GLU A 84 -11.08 -14.99 -5.15
N ILE A 85 -10.35 -15.49 -4.16
CA ILE A 85 -9.57 -14.67 -3.23
C ILE A 85 -8.49 -13.90 -4.00
N ALA A 86 -7.68 -14.58 -4.81
CA ALA A 86 -6.64 -13.95 -5.62
C ALA A 86 -7.20 -12.82 -6.51
N ASN A 87 -8.29 -13.10 -7.23
CA ASN A 87 -8.97 -12.11 -8.06
C ASN A 87 -9.53 -10.93 -7.23
N ALA A 88 -10.07 -11.21 -6.04
CA ALA A 88 -10.55 -10.17 -5.15
C ALA A 88 -9.44 -9.22 -4.66
N LEU A 89 -8.26 -9.76 -4.35
CA LEU A 89 -7.10 -8.94 -3.99
C LEU A 89 -6.67 -8.06 -5.15
N ILE A 90 -6.58 -8.60 -6.38
CA ILE A 90 -6.23 -7.84 -7.58
C ILE A 90 -7.25 -6.70 -7.80
N GLU A 91 -8.55 -7.01 -7.76
CA GLU A 91 -9.59 -6.01 -7.93
C GLU A 91 -9.52 -4.88 -6.89
N VAL A 92 -9.19 -5.19 -5.64
CA VAL A 92 -8.99 -4.18 -4.58
C VAL A 92 -7.74 -3.35 -4.87
N GLY A 93 -6.64 -3.95 -5.31
CA GLY A 93 -5.42 -3.26 -5.73
C GLY A 93 -5.66 -2.27 -6.86
N HIS A 94 -6.58 -2.59 -7.78
CA HIS A 94 -7.05 -1.71 -8.84
C HIS A 94 -8.15 -0.73 -8.41
N GLY A 95 -8.43 -0.66 -7.12
CA GLY A 95 -9.30 0.35 -6.55
C GLY A 95 -10.76 -0.05 -6.40
N ALA A 96 -11.14 -1.31 -6.57
CA ALA A 96 -12.51 -1.73 -6.29
C ALA A 96 -12.82 -1.64 -4.78
N THR A 97 -14.07 -1.30 -4.42
CA THR A 97 -14.50 -1.35 -3.03
C THR A 97 -14.71 -2.79 -2.57
N TYR A 98 -14.52 -3.07 -1.28
CA TYR A 98 -14.80 -4.40 -0.71
C TYR A 98 -16.24 -4.85 -0.98
N THR A 99 -17.18 -3.90 -0.95
CA THR A 99 -18.59 -4.19 -1.25
C THR A 99 -18.82 -4.57 -2.70
N ASP A 100 -18.17 -3.88 -3.64
CA ASP A 100 -18.32 -4.15 -5.07
C ASP A 100 -17.63 -5.47 -5.43
N VAL A 101 -16.45 -5.74 -4.88
CA VAL A 101 -15.79 -7.04 -5.01
C VAL A 101 -16.68 -8.16 -4.46
N ALA A 102 -17.22 -7.99 -3.24
CA ALA A 102 -18.13 -8.96 -2.66
C ALA A 102 -19.38 -9.22 -3.50
N LYS A 103 -19.92 -8.19 -4.15
CA LYS A 103 -21.04 -8.36 -5.10
C LYS A 103 -20.62 -9.19 -6.32
N ARG A 104 -19.45 -8.88 -6.92
CA ARG A 104 -18.94 -9.62 -8.09
C ARG A 104 -18.64 -11.08 -7.76
N VAL A 105 -18.00 -11.36 -6.62
CA VAL A 105 -17.76 -12.73 -6.14
C VAL A 105 -19.07 -13.50 -5.98
N ARG A 106 -20.10 -12.88 -5.41
CA ARG A 106 -21.43 -13.52 -5.28
C ARG A 106 -22.08 -13.80 -6.65
N MET A 107 -21.96 -12.87 -7.59
CA MET A 107 -22.50 -13.06 -8.94
C MET A 107 -21.83 -14.25 -9.64
N ARG A 108 -20.50 -14.32 -9.59
CA ARG A 108 -19.74 -15.45 -10.16
C ARG A 108 -20.11 -16.78 -9.49
N ALA A 109 -20.24 -16.79 -8.16
CA ALA A 109 -20.63 -17.98 -7.41
C ALA A 109 -22.04 -18.48 -7.74
N ASN A 110 -22.98 -17.58 -7.97
CA ASN A 110 -24.34 -17.95 -8.35
C ASN A 110 -24.40 -18.59 -9.73
N VAL A 111 -23.56 -18.17 -10.66
CA VAL A 111 -23.42 -18.80 -11.99
C VAL A 111 -22.79 -20.18 -11.89
N GLY A 112 -21.80 -20.33 -10.99
CA GLY A 112 -21.03 -21.58 -10.80
C GLY A 112 -21.67 -22.63 -9.89
N LYS A 113 -22.85 -22.43 -9.31
CA LYS A 113 -23.52 -23.32 -8.32
C LYS A 113 -22.67 -23.62 -7.06
N THR A 114 -21.64 -22.89 -6.77
CA THR A 114 -20.75 -23.14 -5.63
C THR A 114 -21.35 -22.61 -4.32
N ALA A 115 -21.67 -23.51 -3.41
CA ALA A 115 -22.35 -23.20 -2.15
C ALA A 115 -21.48 -22.45 -1.13
N SER A 116 -20.14 -22.59 -1.24
CA SER A 116 -19.17 -22.08 -0.26
C SER A 116 -19.05 -20.54 -0.23
N ILE A 117 -19.41 -19.87 -1.34
CA ILE A 117 -19.24 -18.41 -1.47
C ILE A 117 -20.53 -17.63 -1.15
N ARG A 118 -21.63 -18.32 -0.90
CA ARG A 118 -22.93 -17.67 -0.55
C ARG A 118 -22.88 -16.81 0.71
N GLY A 119 -21.89 -17.01 1.58
CA GLY A 119 -21.69 -16.23 2.80
C GLY A 119 -20.94 -14.90 2.60
N VAL A 120 -20.42 -14.60 1.41
CA VAL A 120 -19.73 -13.32 1.13
C VAL A 120 -20.76 -12.19 1.07
N SER A 121 -21.03 -11.60 2.22
CA SER A 121 -22.00 -10.51 2.34
C SER A 121 -21.30 -9.24 2.85
N LYS A 122 -21.64 -8.08 2.29
CA LYS A 122 -21.33 -6.75 2.82
C LYS A 122 -19.84 -6.32 2.85
N GLY A 123 -18.96 -6.98 2.10
CA GLY A 123 -17.55 -6.58 2.03
C GLY A 123 -16.68 -6.99 3.23
N GLN A 124 -17.25 -7.47 4.34
CA GLN A 124 -16.45 -7.90 5.50
C GLN A 124 -15.57 -9.10 5.16
N THR A 125 -16.09 -10.08 4.43
CA THR A 125 -15.30 -11.24 4.01
C THR A 125 -14.12 -10.82 3.14
N VAL A 126 -14.28 -9.84 2.24
CA VAL A 126 -13.18 -9.30 1.45
C VAL A 126 -12.17 -8.58 2.34
N ALA A 127 -12.62 -7.83 3.34
CA ALA A 127 -11.74 -7.20 4.33
C ALA A 127 -10.95 -8.23 5.15
N ASP A 128 -11.56 -9.36 5.48
CA ASP A 128 -10.89 -10.47 6.16
C ASP A 128 -9.86 -11.13 5.22
N TRP A 129 -10.19 -11.35 3.95
CA TRP A 129 -9.24 -11.82 2.94
C TRP A 129 -8.05 -10.87 2.76
N MET A 130 -8.29 -9.57 2.75
CA MET A 130 -7.20 -8.57 2.74
C MET A 130 -6.28 -8.73 3.95
N THR A 131 -6.85 -9.01 5.11
CA THR A 131 -6.07 -9.18 6.35
C THR A 131 -5.23 -10.45 6.31
N ASP A 132 -5.83 -11.54 5.84
CA ASP A 132 -5.22 -12.86 5.91
C ASP A 132 -4.24 -13.13 4.74
N PHE A 133 -4.49 -12.59 3.55
CA PHE A 133 -3.78 -13.00 2.33
C PHE A 133 -2.86 -11.93 1.72
N VAL A 134 -3.06 -10.64 1.99
CA VAL A 134 -2.14 -9.62 1.44
C VAL A 134 -0.71 -9.83 1.93
N PRO A 135 -0.43 -10.11 3.21
CA PRO A 135 0.94 -10.39 3.65
C PRO A 135 1.58 -11.57 2.92
N ILE A 136 0.76 -12.57 2.55
CA ILE A 136 1.22 -13.78 1.87
C ILE A 136 1.64 -13.47 0.43
N VAL A 137 0.75 -12.82 -0.35
CA VAL A 137 1.05 -12.48 -1.75
C VAL A 137 2.15 -11.43 -1.86
N ALA A 138 2.31 -10.58 -0.84
CA ALA A 138 3.34 -9.57 -0.82
C ALA A 138 4.74 -10.12 -0.45
N ALA A 139 4.80 -11.20 0.31
CA ALA A 139 6.05 -11.70 0.89
C ALA A 139 7.14 -11.98 -0.15
N SER A 140 6.78 -12.55 -1.31
CA SER A 140 7.71 -12.85 -2.41
C SER A 140 8.23 -11.60 -3.15
N HIS A 141 7.60 -10.45 -2.92
CA HIS A 141 7.93 -9.18 -3.58
C HIS A 141 8.42 -8.10 -2.60
N GLN A 142 8.71 -8.50 -1.36
CA GLN A 142 9.30 -7.61 -0.36
C GLN A 142 10.81 -7.69 -0.45
N GLU A 143 11.45 -6.54 -0.58
CA GLU A 143 12.89 -6.45 -0.45
C GLU A 143 13.30 -6.57 1.01
N ALA A 144 14.33 -7.36 1.28
CA ALA A 144 14.84 -7.55 2.64
C ALA A 144 15.47 -6.26 3.20
N GLU A 145 16.11 -5.47 2.33
CA GLU A 145 16.86 -4.25 2.70
C GLU A 145 16.45 -3.07 1.83
N TRP A 146 16.89 -1.88 2.21
CA TRP A 146 16.76 -0.70 1.36
C TRP A 146 17.69 -0.81 0.14
N PRO A 147 17.23 -0.45 -1.07
CA PRO A 147 18.08 -0.42 -2.27
C PRO A 147 19.13 0.69 -2.19
N ALA A 148 20.11 0.64 -3.10
CA ALA A 148 21.22 1.58 -3.11
C ALA A 148 20.79 3.05 -3.24
N VAL A 149 19.75 3.33 -4.01
CA VAL A 149 19.18 4.67 -4.12
C VAL A 149 17.73 4.68 -3.69
N LEU A 150 17.37 5.61 -2.82
CA LEU A 150 15.98 5.88 -2.46
C LEU A 150 15.54 7.25 -3.00
N VAL A 151 14.36 7.30 -3.53
CA VAL A 151 13.65 8.54 -3.84
C VAL A 151 12.44 8.62 -2.93
N LEU A 152 12.40 9.62 -2.06
CA LEU A 152 11.38 9.76 -1.01
C LEU A 152 10.46 10.93 -1.32
N ASP A 153 9.17 10.71 -1.16
CA ASP A 153 8.15 11.76 -1.26
C ASP A 153 6.88 11.35 -0.52
N SER A 154 5.97 12.31 -0.31
CA SER A 154 4.70 12.06 0.35
C SER A 154 3.56 12.88 -0.24
N ILE A 155 2.37 12.36 -0.10
CA ILE A 155 1.15 13.13 -0.36
C ILE A 155 0.33 13.25 0.92
N ASN A 156 -0.24 14.43 1.11
CA ASN A 156 -1.07 14.74 2.26
C ASN A 156 -2.55 14.76 1.86
N PHE A 157 -3.35 13.95 2.52
CA PHE A 157 -4.79 13.98 2.40
C PHE A 157 -5.37 14.87 3.49
N ARG A 158 -6.17 15.87 3.07
CA ARG A 158 -6.71 16.88 3.96
C ARG A 158 -8.23 16.96 3.80
N TRP A 159 -8.89 17.47 4.80
CA TRP A 159 -10.28 17.86 4.71
C TRP A 159 -10.44 19.30 5.20
N THR A 160 -11.37 20.00 4.58
CA THR A 160 -11.69 21.38 4.97
C THR A 160 -12.94 21.37 5.84
N ASP A 161 -12.87 21.97 7.01
CA ASP A 161 -14.02 22.11 7.91
C ASP A 161 -14.99 23.18 7.41
N LYS A 162 -16.07 23.37 8.19
CA LYS A 162 -17.11 24.37 7.88
C LYS A 162 -16.57 25.82 7.92
N ASP A 163 -15.49 26.04 8.65
CA ASP A 163 -14.88 27.35 8.84
C ASP A 163 -13.76 27.61 7.81
N GLY A 164 -13.63 26.74 6.79
CA GLY A 164 -12.62 26.84 5.73
C GLY A 164 -11.22 26.38 6.14
N LYS A 165 -11.05 25.84 7.36
CA LYS A 165 -9.76 25.41 7.86
C LYS A 165 -9.42 23.98 7.39
N ASN A 166 -8.22 23.85 6.84
CA ASN A 166 -7.70 22.56 6.40
C ASN A 166 -7.10 21.76 7.56
N HIS A 167 -7.53 20.52 7.67
CA HIS A 167 -7.03 19.55 8.65
C HIS A 167 -6.41 18.34 7.95
N MET A 168 -5.28 17.85 8.46
CA MET A 168 -4.66 16.63 8.00
C MET A 168 -5.53 15.42 8.36
N LEU A 169 -5.82 14.57 7.39
CA LEU A 169 -6.44 13.28 7.62
C LEU A 169 -5.39 12.20 7.86
N TYR A 170 -4.49 12.07 6.92
CA TYR A 170 -3.33 11.20 6.91
C TYR A 170 -2.40 11.60 5.77
N SER A 171 -1.19 11.11 5.82
CA SER A 171 -0.21 11.20 4.74
C SER A 171 0.04 9.81 4.16
N VAL A 172 0.40 9.74 2.89
CA VAL A 172 0.96 8.55 2.30
C VAL A 172 2.42 8.83 1.98
N LEU A 173 3.31 8.06 2.61
CA LEU A 173 4.75 8.13 2.42
C LEU A 173 5.15 7.07 1.39
N ALA A 174 6.06 7.40 0.49
CA ALA A 174 6.53 6.49 -0.54
C ALA A 174 8.04 6.51 -0.68
N ALA A 175 8.61 5.34 -0.98
CA ALA A 175 9.99 5.15 -1.36
C ALA A 175 10.06 4.43 -2.69
N TYR A 176 10.66 5.07 -3.68
CA TYR A 176 11.00 4.49 -4.98
C TYR A 176 12.49 4.17 -4.96
N GLY A 177 12.89 2.99 -5.39
CA GLY A 177 14.26 2.51 -5.28
C GLY A 177 14.91 2.24 -6.61
N TYR A 178 16.23 2.41 -6.67
CA TYR A 178 17.07 2.07 -7.81
C TYR A 178 18.32 1.31 -7.34
N ASP A 179 18.96 0.61 -8.26
CA ASP A 179 20.27 0.00 -8.03
C ASP A 179 21.40 1.06 -8.00
N GLU A 180 22.64 0.62 -7.79
CA GLU A 180 23.83 1.47 -7.74
C GLU A 180 24.11 2.22 -9.06
N LEU A 181 23.60 1.69 -10.17
CA LEU A 181 23.73 2.30 -11.50
C LEU A 181 22.57 3.27 -11.81
N GLY A 182 21.65 3.49 -10.88
CA GLY A 182 20.45 4.31 -11.10
C GLY A 182 19.44 3.66 -12.03
N LYS A 183 19.48 2.33 -12.15
CA LYS A 183 18.57 1.52 -13.00
C LYS A 183 17.60 0.71 -12.16
N ASN A 184 16.75 -0.07 -12.83
CA ASN A 184 15.79 -0.99 -12.21
C ASN A 184 14.88 -0.28 -11.19
N GLY A 185 14.40 0.90 -11.60
CA GLY A 185 13.52 1.73 -10.77
C GLY A 185 12.20 1.05 -10.44
N ARG A 186 11.80 1.05 -9.15
CA ARG A 186 10.56 0.42 -8.66
C ARG A 186 10.04 1.03 -7.37
N LEU A 187 8.74 0.96 -7.16
CA LEU A 187 8.14 1.35 -5.89
C LEU A 187 8.44 0.28 -4.82
N VAL A 188 9.34 0.62 -3.90
CA VAL A 188 9.82 -0.31 -2.85
C VAL A 188 8.86 -0.41 -1.69
N LYS A 189 8.32 0.75 -1.28
CA LYS A 189 7.40 0.83 -0.14
C LYS A 189 6.45 2.01 -0.28
N VAL A 190 5.24 1.82 0.18
CA VAL A 190 4.22 2.87 0.30
C VAL A 190 3.37 2.58 1.52
N ASP A 191 3.25 3.56 2.43
CA ASP A 191 2.51 3.42 3.69
C ASP A 191 1.69 4.67 3.99
N ALA A 192 0.49 4.46 4.50
CA ALA A 192 -0.29 5.51 5.12
C ALA A 192 0.19 5.75 6.56
N ASN A 193 0.38 7.01 6.92
CA ASN A 193 0.81 7.45 8.23
C ASN A 193 -0.10 8.58 8.74
N PRO A 194 -0.38 8.69 10.05
CA PRO A 194 -1.19 9.76 10.62
C PRO A 194 -0.70 11.17 10.27
N SER A 195 0.62 11.31 10.09
CA SER A 195 1.23 12.57 9.64
C SER A 195 2.47 12.31 8.79
N GLY A 196 2.72 13.16 7.81
CA GLY A 196 3.98 13.19 7.05
C GLY A 196 5.14 13.83 7.83
N GLY A 197 5.08 13.89 9.16
CA GLY A 197 6.09 14.49 10.01
C GLY A 197 7.32 13.62 10.24
N THR A 198 8.25 14.13 11.04
CA THR A 198 9.54 13.48 11.34
C THR A 198 9.37 12.07 11.89
N GLU A 199 8.44 11.87 12.84
CA GLU A 199 8.18 10.56 13.46
C GLU A 199 7.66 9.56 12.42
N GLY A 200 6.76 9.99 11.54
CA GLY A 200 6.24 9.16 10.46
C GLY A 200 7.34 8.70 9.50
N TRP A 201 8.21 9.61 9.09
CA TRP A 201 9.37 9.26 8.26
C TRP A 201 10.37 8.37 8.99
N THR A 202 10.62 8.61 10.28
CA THR A 202 11.49 7.76 11.10
C THR A 202 10.96 6.32 11.19
N GLU A 203 9.65 6.15 11.47
CA GLU A 203 8.99 4.84 11.49
C GLU A 203 9.10 4.16 10.13
N PHE A 204 8.80 4.90 9.06
CA PHE A 204 8.82 4.40 7.69
C PHE A 204 10.20 3.88 7.29
N LEU A 205 11.27 4.65 7.58
CA LEU A 205 12.64 4.31 7.21
C LEU A 205 13.21 3.17 8.06
N ARG A 206 12.87 3.08 9.34
CA ARG A 206 13.29 1.99 10.24
C ARG A 206 12.61 0.65 9.96
N SER A 207 11.59 0.64 9.11
CA SER A 207 10.83 -0.59 8.79
C SER A 207 11.63 -1.62 7.98
N LYS A 208 12.76 -1.24 7.41
CA LYS A 208 13.67 -2.12 6.69
C LYS A 208 15.10 -1.88 7.17
N PRO A 209 15.94 -2.92 7.23
CA PRO A 209 17.36 -2.78 7.49
C PRO A 209 18.10 -2.16 6.28
N GLY A 210 19.38 -1.92 6.49
CA GLY A 210 20.28 -1.36 5.49
C GLY A 210 20.26 0.17 5.45
N GLN A 211 21.29 0.72 4.83
CA GLN A 211 21.46 2.14 4.58
C GLN A 211 21.70 2.35 3.10
N PRO A 212 20.94 3.22 2.42
CA PRO A 212 21.17 3.52 1.01
C PRO A 212 22.47 4.29 0.80
N LEU A 213 23.00 4.25 -0.40
CA LEU A 213 24.14 5.07 -0.83
C LEU A 213 23.72 6.52 -1.12
N SER A 214 22.47 6.72 -1.54
CA SER A 214 21.93 8.04 -1.86
C SER A 214 20.44 8.09 -1.61
N ILE A 215 19.95 9.24 -1.16
CA ILE A 215 18.54 9.54 -0.97
C ILE A 215 18.21 10.82 -1.76
N VAL A 216 17.26 10.74 -2.69
CA VAL A 216 16.72 11.91 -3.37
C VAL A 216 15.39 12.30 -2.71
N ALA A 217 15.29 13.54 -2.28
CA ALA A 217 14.06 14.06 -1.68
C ALA A 217 13.86 15.54 -2.05
N ASP A 218 12.66 16.03 -1.86
CA ASP A 218 12.42 17.47 -1.90
C ASP A 218 13.02 18.17 -0.68
N GLN A 219 12.70 19.46 -0.52
CA GLN A 219 13.21 20.28 0.58
C GLN A 219 12.43 20.06 1.90
N ASP A 220 11.75 18.92 2.07
CA ASP A 220 10.99 18.61 3.28
C ASP A 220 11.92 18.30 4.46
N GLU A 221 11.87 19.17 5.46
CA GLU A 221 12.66 19.04 6.69
C GLU A 221 12.25 17.80 7.51
N ALA A 222 11.02 17.31 7.35
CA ALA A 222 10.57 16.09 8.03
C ALA A 222 11.28 14.85 7.49
N ILE A 223 11.52 14.77 6.16
CA ILE A 223 12.33 13.70 5.55
C ILE A 223 13.76 13.78 6.09
N ARG A 224 14.36 14.97 6.06
CA ARG A 224 15.74 15.15 6.54
C ARG A 224 15.92 14.70 7.99
N ARG A 225 15.01 15.10 8.87
CA ARG A 225 15.04 14.69 10.28
C ARG A 225 14.75 13.19 10.44
N GLY A 226 13.83 12.63 9.64
CA GLY A 226 13.56 11.20 9.62
C GLY A 226 14.80 10.38 9.25
N VAL A 227 15.57 10.82 8.24
CA VAL A 227 16.85 10.23 7.84
C VAL A 227 17.88 10.35 8.98
N ALA A 228 18.01 11.54 9.58
CA ALA A 228 18.92 11.76 10.73
C ALA A 228 18.57 10.88 11.92
N ASN A 229 17.30 10.72 12.24
CA ASN A 229 16.84 9.85 13.33
C ASN A 229 17.07 8.36 13.05
N THR A 230 17.13 7.97 11.77
CA THR A 230 17.29 6.57 11.36
C THR A 230 18.75 6.17 11.27
N TRP A 231 19.59 6.98 10.61
CA TRP A 231 20.99 6.65 10.28
C TRP A 231 22.01 7.62 10.87
N GLY A 232 21.59 8.65 11.61
CA GLY A 232 22.45 9.64 12.23
C GLY A 232 22.44 11.00 11.52
N ALA A 233 22.82 12.04 12.25
CA ALA A 233 22.80 13.43 11.75
C ALA A 233 23.76 13.63 10.57
N ASP A 234 24.95 13.07 10.64
CA ASP A 234 25.98 13.14 9.60
C ASP A 234 25.51 12.42 8.34
N ALA A 235 24.91 11.24 8.48
CA ALA A 235 24.33 10.48 7.38
C ALA A 235 23.27 11.30 6.62
N ALA A 236 22.44 12.09 7.31
CA ALA A 236 21.48 12.96 6.64
C ALA A 236 22.15 14.01 5.75
N GLY A 237 23.29 14.56 6.18
CA GLY A 237 24.08 15.48 5.37
C GLY A 237 24.76 14.83 4.17
N GLU A 238 25.12 13.55 4.31
CA GLU A 238 25.86 12.80 3.30
C GLU A 238 24.95 12.12 2.27
N LEU A 239 23.86 11.51 2.73
CA LEU A 239 22.98 10.71 1.89
C LEU A 239 22.03 11.56 1.04
N ILE A 240 21.51 12.66 1.61
CA ILE A 240 20.46 13.42 0.95
C ILE A 240 21.00 14.25 -0.21
N HIS A 241 20.44 14.00 -1.38
CA HIS A 241 20.53 14.83 -2.56
C HIS A 241 19.16 15.49 -2.79
N GLN A 242 19.12 16.80 -2.71
CA GLN A 242 17.85 17.52 -2.94
C GLN A 242 17.44 17.40 -4.40
N CYS A 243 16.17 17.13 -4.63
CA CYS A 243 15.62 16.95 -5.98
C CYS A 243 15.95 18.13 -6.88
N GLU A 244 16.75 17.91 -7.92
CA GLU A 244 17.16 18.96 -8.86
C GLU A 244 15.98 19.58 -9.61
N HIS A 245 14.91 18.82 -9.84
CA HIS A 245 13.71 19.35 -10.51
C HIS A 245 13.06 20.47 -9.65
N HIS A 246 12.81 20.21 -8.39
CA HIS A 246 12.25 21.22 -7.46
C HIS A 246 13.19 22.40 -7.23
N LEU A 247 14.50 22.13 -7.13
CA LEU A 247 15.49 23.21 -7.03
C LEU A 247 15.44 24.13 -8.26
N ARG A 248 15.36 23.55 -9.45
CA ARG A 248 15.25 24.33 -10.70
C ARG A 248 13.96 25.13 -10.77
N GLN A 249 12.83 24.52 -10.42
CA GLN A 249 11.54 25.24 -10.39
C GLN A 249 11.60 26.43 -9.43
N ASN A 250 12.13 26.24 -8.22
CA ASN A 250 12.20 27.28 -7.20
C ASN A 250 13.18 28.41 -7.60
N ALA A 251 14.32 28.07 -8.19
CA ALA A 251 15.28 29.05 -8.70
C ALA A 251 14.70 29.85 -9.86
N ILE A 252 14.07 29.19 -10.85
CA ILE A 252 13.40 29.84 -11.98
C ILE A 252 12.30 30.79 -11.47
N ALA A 253 11.50 30.36 -10.50
CA ALA A 253 10.48 31.22 -9.89
C ALA A 253 11.07 32.46 -9.20
N ALA A 254 12.23 32.32 -8.54
CA ALA A 254 12.95 33.41 -7.95
C ALA A 254 13.52 34.36 -9.01
N MET A 255 14.13 33.84 -10.09
CA MET A 255 14.63 34.61 -11.23
C MET A 255 13.51 35.40 -11.93
N ASN A 256 12.34 34.76 -12.15
CA ASN A 256 11.18 35.41 -12.75
C ASN A 256 10.65 36.58 -11.92
N ARG A 257 10.65 36.43 -10.58
CA ARG A 257 10.29 37.55 -9.68
C ARG A 257 11.27 38.71 -9.77
N ASP A 258 12.53 38.46 -10.03
CA ASP A 258 13.58 39.43 -10.27
C ASP A 258 13.59 39.92 -11.73
N ARG A 259 12.64 39.46 -12.57
CA ARG A 259 12.50 39.82 -14.00
C ARG A 259 13.73 39.50 -14.85
N LEU A 260 14.47 38.50 -14.47
CA LEU A 260 15.59 37.98 -15.29
C LEU A 260 15.03 37.38 -16.57
N VAL A 261 15.56 37.82 -17.68
CA VAL A 261 15.21 37.33 -19.03
C VAL A 261 16.18 36.20 -19.45
N SER A 262 15.77 35.39 -20.39
CA SER A 262 16.57 34.25 -20.87
C SER A 262 17.95 34.63 -21.47
N ARG A 263 18.13 35.91 -21.86
CA ARG A 263 19.40 36.45 -22.35
C ARG A 263 20.38 36.84 -21.22
N ASP A 264 19.92 36.90 -19.98
CA ASP A 264 20.80 37.16 -18.85
C ASP A 264 21.70 35.96 -18.62
N PRO A 265 22.99 36.13 -18.27
CA PRO A 265 23.94 35.03 -18.03
C PRO A 265 23.55 34.16 -16.84
N ILE A 266 22.83 34.69 -15.83
CA ILE A 266 22.46 33.95 -14.63
C ILE A 266 21.64 32.68 -14.91
N PRO A 267 20.57 32.68 -15.74
CA PRO A 267 19.86 31.46 -16.12
C PRO A 267 20.73 30.43 -16.85
N GLN A 268 21.76 30.85 -17.58
CA GLN A 268 22.68 29.92 -18.23
C GLN A 268 23.65 29.29 -17.23
N LEU A 269 24.27 30.12 -16.37
CA LEU A 269 25.15 29.65 -15.29
C LEU A 269 24.42 28.68 -14.37
N PHE A 270 23.13 28.87 -14.11
CA PHE A 270 22.34 27.97 -13.28
C PHE A 270 22.23 26.55 -13.84
N LYS A 271 22.35 26.34 -15.15
CA LYS A 271 22.35 25.00 -15.72
C LYS A 271 23.53 24.15 -15.22
N ASP A 272 24.68 24.77 -15.06
CA ASP A 272 25.92 24.12 -14.62
C ASP A 272 26.07 24.12 -13.10
N ALA A 273 25.37 25.02 -12.42
CA ALA A 273 25.45 25.21 -10.97
C ALA A 273 25.07 23.95 -10.16
N LEU A 274 24.18 23.12 -10.67
CA LEU A 274 23.80 21.86 -10.03
C LEU A 274 24.69 20.67 -10.46
N GLN A 275 25.55 20.84 -11.45
CA GLN A 275 26.36 19.78 -12.03
C GLN A 275 27.73 19.67 -11.37
N THR A 276 28.35 20.79 -11.06
CA THR A 276 29.73 20.86 -10.54
C THR A 276 29.86 21.97 -9.50
N GLU A 277 30.84 21.83 -8.60
CA GLU A 277 31.15 22.86 -7.62
C GLU A 277 31.58 24.16 -8.30
N ALA A 278 32.43 24.10 -9.31
CA ALA A 278 32.85 25.27 -10.08
C ALA A 278 31.69 25.99 -10.76
N GLY A 279 30.72 25.22 -11.30
CA GLY A 279 29.49 25.76 -11.85
C GLY A 279 28.64 26.48 -10.80
N TRP A 280 28.58 25.89 -9.58
CA TRP A 280 27.90 26.54 -8.46
C TRP A 280 28.57 27.85 -8.09
N ASP A 281 29.90 27.88 -7.92
CA ASP A 281 30.66 29.06 -7.55
C ASP A 281 30.49 30.20 -8.56
N ALA A 282 30.56 29.89 -9.86
CA ALA A 282 30.32 30.87 -10.90
C ALA A 282 28.91 31.47 -10.86
N PHE A 283 27.90 30.62 -10.62
CA PHE A 283 26.51 31.07 -10.47
C PHE A 283 26.31 31.94 -9.21
N GLU A 284 26.84 31.49 -8.08
CA GLU A 284 26.74 32.18 -6.78
C GLU A 284 27.37 33.58 -6.87
N VAL A 285 28.57 33.69 -7.38
CA VAL A 285 29.26 34.97 -7.58
C VAL A 285 28.41 35.87 -8.48
N ALA A 286 27.95 35.41 -9.66
CA ALA A 286 27.17 36.19 -10.60
C ALA A 286 25.85 36.72 -9.97
N VAL A 287 25.24 35.96 -9.05
CA VAL A 287 24.03 36.37 -8.34
C VAL A 287 24.34 37.36 -7.23
N LEU A 288 25.40 37.11 -6.43
CA LEU A 288 25.75 37.95 -5.27
C LEU A 288 26.32 39.29 -5.67
N ASP A 289 26.95 39.42 -6.81
CA ASP A 289 27.45 40.70 -7.38
C ASP A 289 26.33 41.64 -7.87
N ARG A 290 25.09 41.15 -7.91
CA ARG A 290 23.93 41.92 -8.37
C ARG A 290 22.96 42.23 -7.22
N PRO A 291 23.15 43.27 -6.44
CA PRO A 291 22.37 43.57 -5.22
C PRO A 291 20.87 43.77 -5.49
N LYS A 292 20.48 44.12 -6.70
CA LYS A 292 19.08 44.34 -7.11
C LYS A 292 18.28 43.05 -7.30
N LEU A 293 18.94 41.88 -7.38
CA LEU A 293 18.30 40.57 -7.56
C LEU A 293 17.89 40.01 -6.19
N LEU A 294 16.83 40.57 -5.60
CA LEU A 294 16.46 40.27 -4.21
C LEU A 294 16.00 38.81 -4.00
N ASN A 295 15.23 38.27 -4.93
CA ASN A 295 14.61 36.96 -4.77
C ASN A 295 15.62 35.80 -4.99
N ILE A 296 16.40 35.89 -6.07
CA ILE A 296 17.39 34.82 -6.37
C ILE A 296 18.56 34.88 -5.41
N ARG A 297 19.00 36.09 -4.94
CA ARG A 297 20.00 36.23 -3.87
C ARG A 297 19.51 35.55 -2.58
N LYS A 298 18.26 35.83 -2.16
CA LYS A 298 17.67 35.19 -0.97
C LYS A 298 17.63 33.66 -1.12
N TRP A 299 17.34 33.17 -2.31
CA TRP A 299 17.34 31.75 -2.61
C TRP A 299 18.76 31.15 -2.50
N VAL A 300 19.76 31.79 -3.10
CA VAL A 300 21.17 31.39 -3.03
C VAL A 300 21.67 31.41 -1.58
N LEU A 301 21.45 32.47 -0.83
CA LEU A 301 21.88 32.56 0.57
C LEU A 301 21.25 31.47 1.46
N ARG A 302 20.00 31.09 1.17
CA ARG A 302 19.30 30.04 1.92
C ARG A 302 19.80 28.65 1.60
N TRP A 303 20.06 28.36 0.34
CA TRP A 303 20.29 26.98 -0.15
C TRP A 303 21.76 26.75 -0.55
N GLY A 304 22.50 27.78 -0.85
CA GLY A 304 23.85 27.73 -1.40
C GLY A 304 24.81 26.81 -0.67
N PRO A 305 24.96 26.91 0.66
CA PRO A 305 25.91 26.07 1.39
C PRO A 305 25.65 24.56 1.19
N ARG A 306 24.38 24.17 1.13
CA ARG A 306 24.00 22.76 0.91
C ARG A 306 24.17 22.35 -0.56
N LEU A 307 23.80 23.24 -1.49
CA LEU A 307 23.82 22.92 -2.93
C LEU A 307 25.24 22.89 -3.49
N ARG A 308 26.15 23.70 -2.96
CA ARG A 308 27.58 23.61 -3.28
C ARG A 308 28.15 22.22 -2.95
N VAL A 309 27.89 21.73 -1.71
CA VAL A 309 28.28 20.39 -1.29
C VAL A 309 27.60 19.31 -2.13
N GLN A 310 26.34 19.51 -2.51
CA GLN A 310 25.64 18.59 -3.37
C GLN A 310 26.28 18.52 -4.76
N ALA A 311 26.61 19.67 -5.37
CA ALA A 311 27.25 19.74 -6.67
C ALA A 311 28.66 19.10 -6.67
N SER A 312 29.47 19.30 -5.61
CA SER A 312 30.78 18.69 -5.48
C SER A 312 30.72 17.15 -5.39
N ARG A 313 29.66 16.61 -4.77
CA ARG A 313 29.48 15.16 -4.60
C ARG A 313 28.74 14.47 -5.73
N ARG A 314 28.17 15.23 -6.67
CA ARG A 314 27.26 14.71 -7.68
C ARG A 314 27.86 13.62 -8.56
N ALA A 315 29.11 13.80 -8.99
CA ALA A 315 29.81 12.84 -9.88
C ALA A 315 30.04 11.47 -9.22
N GLY A 316 30.17 11.42 -7.90
CA GLY A 316 30.37 10.18 -7.12
C GLY A 316 29.06 9.49 -6.71
N ARG A 317 27.89 9.98 -7.13
CA ARG A 317 26.59 9.42 -6.77
C ARG A 317 25.96 8.67 -7.94
N PRO A 318 25.11 7.66 -7.63
CA PRO A 318 24.26 7.06 -8.66
C PRO A 318 23.46 8.14 -9.42
N PRO A 319 23.25 8.01 -10.74
CA PRO A 319 22.70 9.08 -11.57
C PRO A 319 21.17 9.24 -11.46
N VAL A 320 20.69 9.37 -10.21
CA VAL A 320 19.29 9.67 -9.88
C VAL A 320 19.26 10.97 -9.10
N TYR A 321 18.67 12.02 -9.69
CA TYR A 321 18.72 13.39 -9.14
C TYR A 321 17.33 14.06 -9.06
N ALA A 322 16.28 13.34 -9.45
CA ALA A 322 14.92 13.87 -9.44
C ALA A 322 13.93 12.84 -8.87
N ASN A 323 12.81 13.35 -8.34
CA ASN A 323 11.78 12.53 -7.69
C ASN A 323 10.58 12.19 -8.60
N GLY A 324 10.63 12.48 -9.90
CA GLY A 324 9.51 12.29 -10.81
C GLY A 324 8.89 10.90 -10.83
N ALA A 325 9.69 9.84 -10.60
CA ALA A 325 9.18 8.47 -10.54
C ALA A 325 8.29 8.23 -9.30
N VAL A 326 8.70 8.70 -8.12
CA VAL A 326 7.88 8.59 -6.91
C VAL A 326 6.65 9.50 -6.97
N GLU A 327 6.76 10.68 -7.57
CA GLU A 327 5.62 11.57 -7.82
C GLU A 327 4.58 10.90 -8.72
N ALA A 328 5.01 10.25 -9.81
CA ALA A 328 4.12 9.51 -10.69
C ALA A 328 3.41 8.36 -9.97
N ALA A 329 4.13 7.62 -9.10
CA ALA A 329 3.54 6.57 -8.27
C ALA A 329 2.52 7.16 -7.29
N LEU A 330 2.86 8.25 -6.61
CA LEU A 330 1.97 8.93 -5.67
C LEU A 330 0.75 9.56 -6.37
N ALA A 331 0.88 10.00 -7.61
CA ALA A 331 -0.26 10.47 -8.40
C ALA A 331 -1.27 9.34 -8.66
N GLN A 332 -0.82 8.11 -8.96
CA GLN A 332 -1.71 6.96 -9.08
C GLN A 332 -2.39 6.63 -7.75
N VAL A 333 -1.65 6.63 -6.63
CA VAL A 333 -2.21 6.45 -5.29
C VAL A 333 -3.27 7.52 -4.99
N ARG A 334 -2.99 8.79 -5.32
CA ARG A 334 -3.94 9.90 -5.13
C ARG A 334 -5.24 9.65 -5.90
N ASN A 335 -5.14 9.35 -7.19
CA ASN A 335 -6.30 9.10 -8.05
C ASN A 335 -7.19 7.96 -7.51
N LEU A 336 -6.59 6.96 -6.88
CA LEU A 336 -7.29 5.83 -6.30
C LEU A 336 -7.93 6.18 -4.95
N MET A 337 -7.26 6.96 -4.12
CA MET A 337 -7.68 7.23 -2.74
C MET A 337 -8.59 8.46 -2.61
N GLU A 338 -8.34 9.51 -3.39
CA GLU A 338 -9.04 10.80 -3.26
C GLU A 338 -10.57 10.69 -3.42
N PRO A 339 -11.12 9.92 -4.37
CA PRO A 339 -12.58 9.75 -4.50
C PRO A 339 -13.24 9.11 -3.28
N ARG A 340 -12.45 8.45 -2.43
CA ARG A 340 -12.91 7.69 -1.25
C ARG A 340 -12.24 8.14 0.04
N LEU A 341 -11.77 9.35 0.09
CA LEU A 341 -10.97 9.93 1.16
C LEU A 341 -11.42 9.54 2.57
N TYR A 342 -12.73 9.50 2.80
CA TYR A 342 -13.32 9.20 4.10
C TYR A 342 -13.59 7.70 4.36
N SER A 343 -13.24 6.83 3.44
CA SER A 343 -13.44 5.39 3.58
C SER A 343 -12.27 4.67 4.26
N TYR A 344 -11.11 5.32 4.30
CA TYR A 344 -9.88 4.75 4.85
C TYR A 344 -9.79 4.97 6.37
N LYS A 345 -10.64 4.25 7.12
CA LYS A 345 -10.81 4.44 8.57
C LYS A 345 -9.91 3.57 9.44
N ASN A 346 -9.13 2.68 8.84
CA ASN A 346 -8.23 1.78 9.54
C ASN A 346 -6.88 1.78 8.82
N ARG A 347 -5.81 2.19 9.52
CA ARG A 347 -4.46 2.33 8.96
C ARG A 347 -3.96 1.01 8.39
N ALA A 348 -4.08 -0.08 9.14
CA ALA A 348 -3.59 -1.37 8.71
C ALA A 348 -4.28 -1.86 7.42
N ARG A 349 -5.60 -1.69 7.30
CA ARG A 349 -6.34 -2.00 6.07
C ARG A 349 -5.93 -1.11 4.90
N THR A 350 -5.69 0.17 5.18
CA THR A 350 -5.20 1.12 4.18
C THR A 350 -3.82 0.70 3.67
N ASN A 351 -2.92 0.31 4.57
CA ASN A 351 -1.58 -0.14 4.20
C ASN A 351 -1.61 -1.44 3.39
N ARG A 352 -2.49 -2.39 3.72
CA ARG A 352 -2.68 -3.59 2.89
C ARG A 352 -3.18 -3.26 1.47
N MET A 353 -4.09 -2.30 1.35
CA MET A 353 -4.53 -1.83 0.03
C MET A 353 -3.38 -1.16 -0.72
N LEU A 354 -2.60 -0.30 -0.07
CA LEU A 354 -1.44 0.34 -0.68
C LEU A 354 -0.39 -0.69 -1.11
N GLU A 355 -0.23 -1.77 -0.35
CA GLU A 355 0.65 -2.88 -0.74
C GLU A 355 0.18 -3.57 -2.02
N LEU A 356 -1.12 -3.80 -2.21
CA LEU A 356 -1.65 -4.32 -3.47
C LEU A 356 -1.47 -3.33 -4.62
N VAL A 357 -1.62 -2.03 -4.37
CA VAL A 357 -1.33 -0.99 -5.35
C VAL A 357 0.16 -1.02 -5.74
N ARG A 358 1.06 -1.21 -4.78
CA ARG A 358 2.49 -1.39 -5.04
C ARG A 358 2.75 -2.61 -5.93
N LEU A 359 2.14 -3.74 -5.63
CA LEU A 359 2.27 -4.96 -6.43
C LEU A 359 1.75 -4.76 -7.86
N SER A 360 0.64 -4.04 -8.02
CA SER A 360 0.13 -3.69 -9.35
C SER A 360 1.10 -2.81 -10.14
N MET A 361 1.71 -1.81 -9.50
CA MET A 361 2.74 -0.98 -10.14
C MET A 361 3.99 -1.79 -10.53
N LEU A 362 4.31 -2.84 -9.78
CA LEU A 362 5.38 -3.79 -10.10
C LEU A 362 4.99 -4.79 -11.19
N ARG A 363 3.74 -4.79 -11.66
CA ARG A 363 3.16 -5.81 -12.54
C ARG A 363 3.28 -7.23 -11.97
N ALA A 364 3.15 -7.34 -10.64
CA ALA A 364 3.24 -8.57 -9.87
C ALA A 364 1.86 -9.07 -9.39
N ASP A 365 0.79 -8.46 -9.87
CA ASP A 365 -0.60 -8.69 -9.44
C ASP A 365 -1.33 -9.65 -10.39
N ASP A 366 -0.75 -10.79 -10.69
CA ASP A 366 -1.40 -11.79 -11.51
C ASP A 366 -2.08 -12.90 -10.68
N SER A 367 -3.19 -13.41 -11.20
CA SER A 367 -4.02 -14.40 -10.52
C SER A 367 -3.32 -15.74 -10.30
N VAL A 368 -2.39 -16.12 -11.15
CA VAL A 368 -1.67 -17.40 -11.07
C VAL A 368 -0.67 -17.34 -9.93
N THR A 369 0.14 -16.28 -9.88
CA THR A 369 1.12 -16.04 -8.80
C THR A 369 0.43 -15.93 -7.44
N TYR A 370 -0.65 -15.15 -7.33
CA TYR A 370 -1.39 -15.03 -6.07
C TYR A 370 -2.01 -16.35 -5.64
N THR A 371 -2.62 -17.09 -6.57
CA THR A 371 -3.19 -18.43 -6.29
C THR A 371 -2.11 -19.38 -5.79
N ALA A 372 -0.94 -19.41 -6.43
CA ALA A 372 0.18 -20.24 -6.03
C ALA A 372 0.71 -19.90 -4.63
N ALA A 373 0.91 -18.62 -4.33
CA ALA A 373 1.36 -18.13 -3.03
C ALA A 373 0.38 -18.50 -1.90
N ILE A 374 -0.92 -18.26 -2.11
CA ILE A 374 -1.97 -18.59 -1.14
C ILE A 374 -2.02 -20.10 -0.91
N ARG A 375 -1.93 -20.90 -1.99
CA ARG A 375 -1.93 -22.35 -1.89
C ARG A 375 -0.72 -22.88 -1.09
N ALA A 376 0.48 -22.41 -1.41
CA ALA A 376 1.71 -22.80 -0.72
C ALA A 376 1.61 -22.51 0.79
N GLN A 377 1.09 -21.35 1.17
CA GLN A 377 0.89 -20.99 2.57
C GLN A 377 -0.14 -21.87 3.29
N LEU A 378 -1.25 -22.20 2.63
CA LEU A 378 -2.27 -23.05 3.21
C LEU A 378 -1.74 -24.47 3.44
N VAL A 379 -0.90 -24.98 2.54
CA VAL A 379 -0.25 -26.28 2.66
C VAL A 379 0.74 -26.29 3.82
N SER A 380 1.66 -25.32 3.85
CA SER A 380 2.72 -25.26 4.87
C SER A 380 2.20 -25.14 6.31
N HIS A 381 0.92 -24.76 6.48
CA HIS A 381 0.29 -24.53 7.77
C HIS A 381 -0.94 -25.43 8.02
N ASP A 382 -0.99 -26.61 7.40
CA ASP A 382 -2.13 -27.55 7.52
C ASP A 382 -3.50 -26.87 7.30
N GLY A 383 -3.57 -25.94 6.36
CA GLY A 383 -4.75 -25.15 6.11
C GLY A 383 -5.10 -24.17 7.24
N ARG A 384 -4.22 -23.97 8.22
CA ARG A 384 -4.36 -22.94 9.24
C ARG A 384 -3.71 -21.66 8.75
N LEU A 385 -4.49 -20.64 8.53
CA LEU A 385 -3.94 -19.30 8.41
C LEU A 385 -3.36 -18.88 9.76
N GLN A 386 -2.10 -18.47 9.78
CA GLN A 386 -1.57 -17.79 10.95
C GLN A 386 -2.34 -16.48 11.13
N ARG A 387 -3.38 -16.51 11.94
CA ARG A 387 -4.15 -15.32 12.33
C ARG A 387 -3.37 -14.36 13.24
N GLY A 388 -2.06 -14.46 13.28
CA GLY A 388 -1.19 -13.63 14.12
C GLY A 388 -1.13 -12.16 13.74
N TYR A 389 -1.60 -11.81 12.56
CA TYR A 389 -1.61 -10.42 12.06
C TYR A 389 -2.95 -9.70 12.22
N ARG A 390 -3.77 -10.09 13.16
CA ARG A 390 -4.76 -9.12 13.66
C ARG A 390 -3.98 -8.09 14.45
N ASP A 391 -3.66 -7.03 13.76
CA ASP A 391 -2.82 -5.95 14.25
C ASP A 391 -3.15 -5.57 15.70
N VAL A 392 -2.12 -5.34 16.45
CA VAL A 392 -2.16 -4.65 17.75
C VAL A 392 -3.05 -3.40 17.68
N TYR A 393 -3.09 -2.73 16.54
CA TYR A 393 -3.95 -1.58 16.23
C TYR A 393 -5.46 -1.91 16.25
N ASP A 394 -5.88 -3.08 15.77
CA ASP A 394 -7.29 -3.48 15.83
C ASP A 394 -7.75 -3.78 17.28
N LYS A 395 -6.81 -4.15 18.18
CA LYS A 395 -7.12 -4.41 19.60
C LYS A 395 -7.09 -3.18 20.49
N HIS A 396 -6.26 -2.21 20.20
CA HIS A 396 -6.01 -1.05 21.06
C HIS A 396 -6.51 0.28 20.51
N GLY A 397 -6.90 0.34 19.24
CA GLY A 397 -7.60 1.49 18.66
C GLY A 397 -6.84 2.82 18.64
N LYS A 398 -5.56 2.84 19.01
CA LYS A 398 -4.74 4.06 18.98
C LYS A 398 -3.40 3.80 18.33
N ASP A 399 -3.16 4.53 17.26
CA ASP A 399 -1.83 4.66 16.67
C ASP A 399 -1.02 5.62 17.57
N PRO A 400 0.19 5.27 18.02
CA PRO A 400 1.03 6.16 18.83
C PRO A 400 1.35 7.49 18.14
N PHE A 401 1.25 7.55 16.81
CA PHE A 401 1.42 8.76 16.01
C PHE A 401 0.11 9.48 15.70
N GLU A 402 -1.01 9.07 16.29
CA GLU A 402 -2.32 9.64 16.02
C GLU A 402 -2.39 11.11 16.48
N SER A 403 -2.48 12.02 15.54
CA SER A 403 -2.83 13.41 15.85
C SER A 403 -4.35 13.54 16.05
N LYS A 404 -4.78 14.54 16.85
CA LYS A 404 -6.22 14.81 17.06
C LYS A 404 -6.98 15.15 15.75
N TYR A 405 -6.27 15.43 14.67
CA TYR A 405 -6.80 15.75 13.36
C TYR A 405 -6.68 14.59 12.36
N SER A 406 -5.97 13.52 12.71
CA SER A 406 -5.85 12.34 11.86
C SER A 406 -7.23 11.72 11.59
N LEU A 407 -7.41 11.15 10.41
CA LEU A 407 -8.61 10.37 10.06
C LEU A 407 -8.90 9.24 11.09
N TRP A 408 -7.85 8.71 11.69
CA TRP A 408 -7.93 7.61 12.66
C TRP A 408 -8.20 8.09 14.09
N SER A 409 -8.16 9.41 14.34
CA SER A 409 -8.56 9.98 15.63
C SER A 409 -10.08 9.86 15.83
N THR A 410 -10.49 9.40 17.00
CA THR A 410 -11.91 9.30 17.35
C THR A 410 -12.62 10.66 17.28
N ALA A 411 -11.93 11.74 17.67
CA ALA A 411 -12.47 13.10 17.57
C ALA A 411 -12.70 13.53 16.13
N THR A 412 -11.76 13.24 15.24
CA THR A 412 -11.88 13.52 13.79
C THR A 412 -12.99 12.68 13.17
N GLN A 413 -13.08 11.40 13.50
CA GLN A 413 -14.15 10.53 13.01
C GLN A 413 -15.54 11.02 13.40
N LYS A 414 -15.74 11.47 14.66
CA LYS A 414 -16.99 12.05 15.12
C LYS A 414 -17.36 13.33 14.35
N LYS A 415 -16.41 14.26 14.17
CA LYS A 415 -16.62 15.50 13.39
C LYS A 415 -16.95 15.21 11.95
N MET A 416 -16.28 14.25 11.33
CA MET A 416 -16.54 13.86 9.95
C MET A 416 -17.94 13.22 9.78
N ALA A 417 -18.35 12.38 10.71
CA ALA A 417 -19.69 11.79 10.72
C ALA A 417 -20.77 12.88 10.83
N GLU A 418 -20.58 13.85 11.71
CA GLU A 418 -21.48 15.01 11.86
C GLU A 418 -21.53 15.86 10.58
N THR A 419 -20.38 16.19 10.00
CA THR A 419 -20.31 16.94 8.74
C THR A 419 -21.01 16.22 7.59
N LYS A 420 -20.83 14.88 7.50
CA LYS A 420 -21.51 14.06 6.49
C LYS A 420 -23.03 14.09 6.69
N ARG A 421 -23.51 14.00 7.94
CA ARG A 421 -24.95 14.09 8.24
C ARG A 421 -25.50 15.44 7.82
N ARG A 422 -24.89 16.57 8.21
CA ARG A 422 -25.32 17.93 7.84
C ARG A 422 -25.35 18.12 6.33
N ARG A 423 -24.36 17.63 5.59
CA ARG A 423 -24.37 17.71 4.11
C ARG A 423 -25.52 16.92 3.49
N ALA A 424 -25.84 15.75 4.05
CA ALA A 424 -26.99 14.98 3.61
C ALA A 424 -28.32 15.72 3.87
N GLU A 425 -28.48 16.31 5.05
CA GLU A 425 -29.63 17.14 5.42
C GLU A 425 -29.77 18.34 4.48
N HIS A 426 -28.69 19.08 4.21
CA HIS A 426 -28.67 20.19 3.27
C HIS A 426 -29.04 19.78 1.83
N ARG A 427 -28.59 18.60 1.40
CA ARG A 427 -28.94 18.08 0.07
C ARG A 427 -30.44 17.82 -0.03
N VAL A 428 -31.01 17.11 0.95
CA VAL A 428 -32.45 16.84 1.01
C VAL A 428 -33.25 18.14 1.05
N MET A 429 -32.82 19.13 1.83
CA MET A 429 -33.47 20.43 1.87
C MET A 429 -33.44 21.16 0.51
N ARG A 430 -32.29 21.13 -0.19
CA ARG A 430 -32.18 21.70 -1.55
C ARG A 430 -33.06 20.99 -2.56
N GLU A 431 -33.13 19.66 -2.51
CA GLU A 431 -33.99 18.87 -3.37
C GLU A 431 -35.47 19.20 -3.13
N LYS A 432 -35.87 19.39 -1.85
CA LYS A 432 -37.21 19.80 -1.47
C LYS A 432 -37.56 21.20 -1.99
N LEU A 433 -36.65 22.18 -1.77
CA LEU A 433 -36.86 23.55 -2.26
C LEU A 433 -36.90 23.62 -3.80
N ALA A 434 -36.11 22.80 -4.48
CA ALA A 434 -36.17 22.71 -5.95
C ALA A 434 -37.48 22.11 -6.46
N ALA A 435 -38.00 21.11 -5.75
CA ALA A 435 -39.33 20.54 -6.09
C ALA A 435 -40.47 21.56 -5.86
N GLU A 436 -40.45 22.26 -4.70
CA GLU A 436 -41.44 23.31 -4.41
C GLU A 436 -41.37 24.47 -5.42
N ALA A 437 -40.18 24.82 -5.92
CA ALA A 437 -39.99 25.85 -6.93
C ALA A 437 -40.41 25.38 -8.36
N ALA A 438 -40.49 24.07 -8.61
CA ALA A 438 -40.91 23.51 -9.88
C ALA A 438 -42.45 23.36 -9.95
N ASP A 439 -43.12 23.32 -8.79
CA ASP A 439 -44.56 23.20 -8.65
C ASP A 439 -45.26 24.59 -8.55
N ALA A 440 -44.48 25.69 -8.41
CA ALA A 440 -44.97 27.07 -8.37
C ALA A 440 -44.82 27.75 -9.73
#